data_520285d1bccd9e75a194b093f9fbdaf5
#
_entry.id   520285d1bccd9e75a194b093f9fbdaf5
#
_cell.length_a   1.000
_cell.length_b   1.000
_cell.length_c   1.000
_cell.angle_alpha   90.00
_cell.angle_beta   90.00
_cell.angle_gamma   90.00
#
_symmetry.space_group_name_H-M   'P 1'
#
loop_
_entity.id
_entity.type
_entity.pdbx_description
1 polymer ?
#
loop_
_entity_poly.entity_id
_entity_poly.type
_entity_poly.pdbx_seq_one_letter_code
_entity_poly.pdbx_strand_id
1 'polypeptide(L)'
;MNPFSQALDRATGARPIPGNIVRHIPSSNDALDGMLELIASAQRTVHFENYIIHNDDTGRRFAAAWAQRARAGVRVRVLYDAFGCLGTGSRYWRELRSHGVDVRPFRPIWTSGPIEAFSRDHRKLLVVDGEQAMTGGLCIGNEWAGDPADGKPSWRDTMVKVCGPAVAALDASFGRMWARAGRPLSDDETSPVPEECGPSAVRVVEGFPGQSRIYRAVQLLAAAVTERLWITDAYLVAPPPLYAAFLDAARSGVDVRFLLPGTSDIPVIRSLTRTGYRELLHAGARIFEYRGPMLHAKTFVGDREWARVGSSNLNVSSLLGNYELDLVAEHDGLTATLATQFLHDMAQSREIVLMARRRLPLPPKLVDTVAVQPPHAGLPRESPPPLPVPHHKRSLRERKAVVTVTLMRVAGGARRMLAGIAAAFFLVAGVMLILLPVVASTVLAVGALAASLWLAGVAVARRRRRRESDVR
;
A
#
# COMPACT_ATOMS: atom_id res chain seq x y z
N MET A 1 -7.83 -1.52 -29.28
CA MET A 1 -7.56 -1.30 -27.81
C MET A 1 -8.90 -1.40 -27.09
N ASN A 2 -8.99 -2.21 -26.05
CA ASN A 2 -10.20 -2.43 -25.24
C ASN A 2 -10.61 -1.08 -24.59
N PRO A 3 -11.90 -0.66 -24.59
CA PRO A 3 -12.37 0.57 -23.92
C PRO A 3 -11.98 0.66 -22.44
N PHE A 4 -11.90 -0.46 -21.75
CA PHE A 4 -11.47 -0.52 -20.36
C PHE A 4 -9.98 -0.20 -20.22
N SER A 5 -9.10 -0.74 -21.10
CA SER A 5 -7.69 -0.40 -21.15
C SER A 5 -7.48 1.11 -21.36
N GLN A 6 -8.27 1.74 -22.22
CA GLN A 6 -8.25 3.21 -22.40
C GLN A 6 -8.72 3.98 -21.16
N ALA A 7 -9.68 3.43 -20.40
CA ALA A 7 -10.10 4.04 -19.13
C ALA A 7 -8.99 3.98 -18.09
N LEU A 8 -8.26 2.87 -18.02
CA LEU A 8 -7.07 2.72 -17.17
C LEU A 8 -5.96 3.71 -17.57
N ASP A 9 -5.69 3.88 -18.87
CA ASP A 9 -4.71 4.86 -19.36
C ASP A 9 -5.02 6.28 -18.86
N ARG A 10 -6.29 6.71 -18.97
CA ARG A 10 -6.73 8.03 -18.48
C ARG A 10 -6.69 8.14 -16.96
N ALA A 11 -7.00 7.07 -16.24
CA ALA A 11 -7.05 7.08 -14.79
C ALA A 11 -5.67 7.08 -14.15
N THR A 12 -4.72 6.36 -14.76
CA THR A 12 -3.36 6.17 -14.25
C THR A 12 -2.36 7.16 -14.84
N GLY A 13 -2.62 7.68 -16.03
CA GLY A 13 -1.64 8.41 -16.83
C GLY A 13 -0.52 7.52 -17.37
N ALA A 14 -0.70 6.20 -17.32
CA ALA A 14 0.27 5.20 -17.78
C ALA A 14 -0.36 4.33 -18.87
N ARG A 15 0.35 4.16 -19.99
CA ARG A 15 -0.03 3.24 -21.07
C ARG A 15 0.65 1.91 -20.92
N PRO A 16 0.08 0.81 -21.45
CA PRO A 16 0.76 -0.47 -21.47
C PRO A 16 2.02 -0.38 -22.36
N ILE A 17 3.12 -0.83 -21.84
CA ILE A 17 4.41 -0.92 -22.53
C ILE A 17 4.56 -2.39 -22.94
N PRO A 18 4.56 -2.74 -24.23
CA PRO A 18 4.72 -4.11 -24.71
C PRO A 18 6.20 -4.56 -24.67
N GLY A 19 6.44 -5.81 -25.02
CA GLY A 19 7.79 -6.32 -25.23
C GLY A 19 8.53 -6.76 -23.98
N ASN A 20 7.85 -7.02 -22.84
CA ASN A 20 8.53 -7.35 -21.60
C ASN A 20 8.40 -8.82 -21.21
N ILE A 21 9.30 -9.28 -20.33
CA ILE A 21 9.11 -10.44 -19.47
C ILE A 21 8.93 -9.91 -18.05
N VAL A 22 7.86 -10.33 -17.39
CA VAL A 22 7.62 -10.08 -15.97
C VAL A 22 7.59 -11.41 -15.24
N ARG A 23 8.59 -11.67 -14.41
CA ARG A 23 8.71 -12.92 -13.66
C ARG A 23 8.40 -12.68 -12.18
N HIS A 24 7.38 -13.36 -11.68
CA HIS A 24 7.08 -13.40 -10.25
C HIS A 24 8.15 -14.15 -9.48
N ILE A 25 8.55 -13.63 -8.33
CA ILE A 25 9.48 -14.26 -7.38
C ILE A 25 8.69 -14.65 -6.14
N PRO A 26 8.56 -15.96 -5.84
CA PRO A 26 7.58 -16.45 -4.88
C PRO A 26 7.97 -16.25 -3.40
N SER A 27 9.26 -16.19 -3.10
CA SER A 27 9.73 -16.05 -1.72
C SER A 27 10.54 -14.78 -1.50
N SER A 28 10.51 -14.26 -0.25
CA SER A 28 11.31 -13.09 0.12
C SER A 28 12.80 -13.38 0.05
N ASN A 29 13.23 -14.59 0.39
CA ASN A 29 14.65 -14.97 0.32
C ASN A 29 15.14 -15.03 -1.12
N ASP A 30 14.39 -15.67 -2.05
CA ASP A 30 14.73 -15.69 -3.47
C ASP A 30 14.78 -14.27 -4.05
N ALA A 31 13.91 -13.38 -3.57
CA ALA A 31 13.91 -11.98 -4.01
C ALA A 31 15.15 -11.22 -3.50
N LEU A 32 15.53 -11.40 -2.23
CA LEU A 32 16.73 -10.78 -1.66
C LEU A 32 18.00 -11.29 -2.35
N ASP A 33 18.11 -12.59 -2.54
CA ASP A 33 19.27 -13.20 -3.22
C ASP A 33 19.30 -12.77 -4.71
N GLY A 34 18.17 -12.78 -5.40
CA GLY A 34 18.07 -12.30 -6.78
C GLY A 34 18.42 -10.82 -6.94
N MET A 35 18.09 -9.96 -5.95
CA MET A 35 18.54 -8.56 -5.94
C MET A 35 20.06 -8.46 -5.76
N LEU A 36 20.65 -9.25 -4.86
CA LEU A 36 22.10 -9.26 -4.63
C LEU A 36 22.85 -9.78 -5.86
N GLU A 37 22.35 -10.82 -6.52
CA GLU A 37 22.91 -11.34 -7.79
C GLU A 37 22.84 -10.27 -8.89
N LEU A 38 21.71 -9.59 -9.01
CA LEU A 38 21.52 -8.55 -10.00
C LEU A 38 22.45 -7.35 -9.73
N ILE A 39 22.63 -6.92 -8.48
CA ILE A 39 23.60 -5.90 -8.08
C ILE A 39 25.01 -6.36 -8.44
N ALA A 40 25.37 -7.61 -8.15
CA ALA A 40 26.69 -8.16 -8.43
C ALA A 40 27.02 -8.19 -9.93
N SER A 41 26.02 -8.33 -10.80
CA SER A 41 26.20 -8.33 -12.26
C SER A 41 26.36 -6.94 -12.88
N ALA A 42 26.07 -5.86 -12.14
CA ALA A 42 26.09 -4.49 -12.64
C ALA A 42 27.44 -4.08 -13.25
N GLN A 43 27.39 -3.43 -14.42
CA GLN A 43 28.58 -2.95 -15.14
C GLN A 43 28.65 -1.40 -15.17
N ARG A 44 27.50 -0.70 -15.16
CA ARG A 44 27.42 0.75 -15.34
C ARG A 44 26.73 1.45 -14.16
N THR A 45 25.51 1.01 -13.84
CA THR A 45 24.66 1.70 -12.87
C THR A 45 23.90 0.72 -11.98
N VAL A 46 23.74 1.08 -10.72
CA VAL A 46 22.77 0.49 -9.77
C VAL A 46 21.91 1.60 -9.21
N HIS A 47 20.65 1.62 -9.55
CA HIS A 47 19.65 2.51 -8.98
C HIS A 47 18.79 1.73 -8.00
N PHE A 48 18.89 2.06 -6.72
CA PHE A 48 18.20 1.37 -5.64
C PHE A 48 17.35 2.36 -4.82
N GLU A 49 16.08 2.06 -4.67
CA GLU A 49 15.12 2.84 -3.91
C GLU A 49 14.35 1.94 -2.95
N ASN A 50 14.33 2.28 -1.66
CA ASN A 50 13.59 1.47 -0.70
C ASN A 50 13.10 2.28 0.49
N TYR A 51 11.93 1.88 1.04
CA TYR A 51 11.34 2.50 2.22
C TYR A 51 12.08 2.20 3.50
N ILE A 52 12.45 0.92 3.72
CA ILE A 52 13.20 0.46 4.91
C ILE A 52 14.48 -0.24 4.45
N ILE A 53 15.60 0.17 5.01
CA ILE A 53 16.89 -0.50 4.93
C ILE A 53 17.45 -0.54 6.35
N HIS A 54 17.50 -1.72 6.98
CA HIS A 54 18.01 -1.88 8.33
C HIS A 54 19.53 -2.07 8.35
N ASN A 55 20.15 -1.76 9.50
CA ASN A 55 21.55 -2.08 9.74
C ASN A 55 21.65 -3.41 10.51
N ASP A 56 21.12 -4.46 9.93
CA ASP A 56 21.18 -5.84 10.39
C ASP A 56 22.00 -6.71 9.40
N ASP A 57 21.97 -8.00 9.55
CA ASP A 57 22.78 -8.89 8.70
C ASP A 57 22.36 -8.80 7.23
N THR A 58 21.06 -8.72 6.95
CA THR A 58 20.54 -8.53 5.59
C THR A 58 20.99 -7.18 5.02
N GLY A 59 20.80 -6.10 5.76
CA GLY A 59 21.24 -4.77 5.31
C GLY A 59 22.75 -4.66 5.11
N ARG A 60 23.55 -5.36 5.92
CA ARG A 60 25.01 -5.44 5.73
C ARG A 60 25.43 -6.20 4.47
N ARG A 61 24.70 -7.26 4.09
CA ARG A 61 24.92 -7.97 2.81
C ARG A 61 24.73 -7.01 1.64
N PHE A 62 23.64 -6.20 1.65
CA PHE A 62 23.40 -5.19 0.62
C PHE A 62 24.46 -4.09 0.62
N ALA A 63 24.84 -3.58 1.80
CA ALA A 63 25.90 -2.58 1.92
C ALA A 63 27.21 -3.07 1.32
N ALA A 64 27.60 -4.32 1.58
CA ALA A 64 28.80 -4.92 1.01
C ALA A 64 28.72 -5.03 -0.52
N ALA A 65 27.58 -5.45 -1.08
CA ALA A 65 27.35 -5.56 -2.51
C ALA A 65 27.43 -4.18 -3.21
N TRP A 66 26.77 -3.16 -2.68
CA TRP A 66 26.84 -1.79 -3.20
C TRP A 66 28.26 -1.24 -3.15
N ALA A 67 28.95 -1.38 -2.01
CA ALA A 67 30.33 -0.91 -1.83
C ALA A 67 31.30 -1.63 -2.78
N GLN A 68 31.10 -2.94 -3.02
CA GLN A 68 31.89 -3.69 -3.97
C GLN A 68 31.73 -3.17 -5.41
N ARG A 69 30.50 -2.90 -5.84
CA ARG A 69 30.24 -2.37 -7.19
C ARG A 69 30.76 -0.93 -7.34
N ALA A 70 30.56 -0.07 -6.33
CA ALA A 70 31.09 1.29 -6.36
C ALA A 70 32.63 1.30 -6.48
N ARG A 71 33.34 0.43 -5.72
CA ARG A 71 34.80 0.27 -5.88
C ARG A 71 35.24 -0.26 -7.24
N ALA A 72 34.37 -1.01 -7.92
CA ALA A 72 34.60 -1.49 -9.30
C ALA A 72 34.28 -0.43 -10.37
N GLY A 73 33.93 0.80 -9.97
CA GLY A 73 33.61 1.90 -10.89
C GLY A 73 32.16 1.98 -11.33
N VAL A 74 31.27 1.13 -10.81
CA VAL A 74 29.83 1.20 -11.07
C VAL A 74 29.22 2.39 -10.31
N ARG A 75 28.36 3.16 -10.95
CA ARG A 75 27.64 4.26 -10.32
C ARG A 75 26.47 3.71 -9.49
N VAL A 76 26.67 3.63 -8.18
CA VAL A 76 25.67 3.13 -7.24
C VAL A 76 24.93 4.28 -6.58
N ARG A 77 23.61 4.34 -6.80
CA ARG A 77 22.68 5.34 -6.24
C ARG A 77 21.68 4.64 -5.31
N VAL A 78 21.69 5.02 -4.04
CA VAL A 78 20.76 4.47 -3.03
C VAL A 78 19.88 5.59 -2.48
N LEU A 79 18.58 5.53 -2.77
CA LEU A 79 17.56 6.41 -2.22
C LEU A 79 16.81 5.66 -1.11
N TYR A 80 16.76 6.25 0.08
CA TYR A 80 16.03 5.66 1.19
C TYR A 80 15.08 6.67 1.84
N ASP A 81 13.95 6.18 2.34
CA ASP A 81 13.04 7.05 3.11
C ASP A 81 13.62 7.33 4.50
N ALA A 82 13.71 8.61 4.86
CA ALA A 82 14.33 9.01 6.12
C ALA A 82 13.53 8.59 7.36
N PHE A 83 12.21 8.45 7.24
CA PHE A 83 11.35 7.96 8.33
C PHE A 83 11.41 6.44 8.44
N GLY A 84 11.27 5.73 7.30
CA GLY A 84 11.37 4.27 7.27
C GLY A 84 12.71 3.74 7.76
N CYS A 85 13.79 4.52 7.57
CA CYS A 85 15.14 4.17 8.00
C CYS A 85 15.61 4.85 9.31
N LEU A 86 14.68 5.34 10.16
CA LEU A 86 15.03 5.99 11.42
C LEU A 86 15.93 5.14 12.34
N GLY A 87 15.70 3.82 12.33
CA GLY A 87 16.51 2.87 13.11
C GLY A 87 17.91 2.63 12.54
N THR A 88 18.18 3.07 11.32
CA THR A 88 19.48 2.87 10.65
C THR A 88 20.38 4.04 10.95
N GLY A 89 21.39 3.80 11.78
CA GLY A 89 22.27 4.82 12.29
C GLY A 89 23.06 5.54 11.20
N SER A 90 23.41 6.81 11.44
CA SER A 90 24.17 7.66 10.51
C SER A 90 25.55 7.08 10.14
N ARG A 91 26.13 6.21 10.97
CA ARG A 91 27.39 5.51 10.70
C ARG A 91 27.28 4.61 9.47
N TYR A 92 26.18 3.84 9.34
CA TYR A 92 25.92 2.99 8.18
C TYR A 92 25.94 3.77 6.86
N TRP A 93 25.24 4.89 6.82
CA TRP A 93 25.20 5.76 5.63
C TRP A 93 26.53 6.44 5.31
N ARG A 94 27.30 6.85 6.35
CA ARG A 94 28.64 7.42 6.17
C ARG A 94 29.62 6.40 5.61
N GLU A 95 29.56 5.18 6.08
CA GLU A 95 30.39 4.07 5.61
C GLU A 95 30.12 3.77 4.12
N LEU A 96 28.86 3.70 3.70
CA LEU A 96 28.51 3.55 2.28
C LEU A 96 29.07 4.68 1.42
N ARG A 97 28.94 5.93 1.86
CA ARG A 97 29.50 7.08 1.14
C ARG A 97 31.02 7.04 1.07
N SER A 98 31.71 6.58 2.09
CA SER A 98 33.17 6.45 2.07
C SER A 98 33.66 5.38 1.06
N HIS A 99 32.78 4.47 0.67
CA HIS A 99 33.03 3.47 -0.38
C HIS A 99 32.59 3.92 -1.79
N GLY A 100 32.19 5.19 -1.96
CA GLY A 100 31.80 5.73 -3.26
C GLY A 100 30.34 5.52 -3.66
N VAL A 101 29.49 5.02 -2.73
CA VAL A 101 28.05 4.91 -2.95
C VAL A 101 27.40 6.28 -2.73
N ASP A 102 26.66 6.80 -3.72
CA ASP A 102 25.86 8.02 -3.53
C ASP A 102 24.54 7.66 -2.83
N VAL A 103 24.42 8.06 -1.57
CA VAL A 103 23.30 7.73 -0.69
C VAL A 103 22.53 8.98 -0.35
N ARG A 104 21.22 9.00 -0.61
CA ARG A 104 20.34 10.14 -0.32
C ARG A 104 19.15 9.74 0.54
N PRO A 105 18.87 10.52 1.61
CA PRO A 105 17.61 10.42 2.35
C PRO A 105 16.49 11.12 1.57
N PHE A 106 15.37 10.46 1.41
CA PHE A 106 14.16 11.13 0.97
C PHE A 106 13.46 11.78 2.17
N ARG A 107 13.18 13.08 2.06
CA ARG A 107 12.49 13.90 3.07
C ARG A 107 13.03 13.69 4.50
N PRO A 108 14.24 14.18 4.80
CA PRO A 108 14.76 14.16 6.18
C PRO A 108 13.80 14.87 7.13
N ILE A 109 13.52 14.27 8.28
CA ILE A 109 12.46 14.70 9.22
C ILE A 109 12.65 16.13 9.68
N TRP A 110 13.92 16.56 9.86
CA TRP A 110 14.27 17.86 10.39
C TRP A 110 14.22 19.00 9.36
N THR A 111 14.13 18.69 8.08
CA THR A 111 14.14 19.67 6.98
C THR A 111 12.82 19.73 6.22
N SER A 112 11.93 18.77 6.43
CA SER A 112 10.62 18.69 5.78
C SER A 112 9.57 19.46 6.59
N GLY A 113 8.67 20.16 5.91
CA GLY A 113 7.51 20.77 6.54
C GLY A 113 6.58 19.71 7.17
N PRO A 114 5.73 20.07 8.14
CA PRO A 114 4.89 19.11 8.86
C PRO A 114 3.94 18.33 7.95
N ILE A 115 3.41 18.92 6.88
CA ILE A 115 2.54 18.25 5.90
C ILE A 115 3.37 17.29 5.03
N GLU A 116 4.56 17.69 4.62
CA GLU A 116 5.46 16.89 3.81
C GLU A 116 6.00 15.67 4.56
N ALA A 117 6.13 15.78 5.89
CA ALA A 117 6.58 14.69 6.75
C ALA A 117 5.66 13.46 6.71
N PHE A 118 4.38 13.62 6.34
CA PHE A 118 3.41 12.50 6.21
C PHE A 118 3.44 11.82 4.84
N SER A 119 4.09 12.41 3.83
CA SER A 119 4.16 11.85 2.49
C SER A 119 5.50 11.16 2.30
N ARG A 120 5.52 9.84 2.47
CA ARG A 120 6.74 9.03 2.50
C ARG A 120 7.01 8.38 1.15
N ASP A 121 8.28 8.08 0.89
CA ASP A 121 8.68 7.24 -0.24
C ASP A 121 8.53 5.77 0.13
N HIS A 122 7.37 5.22 -0.21
CA HIS A 122 7.06 3.82 0.12
C HIS A 122 7.38 2.85 -1.02
N ARG A 123 8.11 3.30 -2.03
CA ARG A 123 8.50 2.52 -3.21
C ARG A 123 9.64 1.56 -2.88
N LYS A 124 9.74 0.48 -3.64
CA LYS A 124 10.81 -0.51 -3.58
C LYS A 124 11.18 -0.85 -5.01
N LEU A 125 12.35 -0.40 -5.43
CA LEU A 125 12.81 -0.53 -6.81
C LEU A 125 14.33 -0.76 -6.85
N LEU A 126 14.74 -1.72 -7.65
CA LEU A 126 16.11 -1.90 -8.10
C LEU A 126 16.12 -1.86 -9.63
N VAL A 127 16.97 -1.03 -10.21
CA VAL A 127 17.28 -1.04 -11.63
C VAL A 127 18.77 -1.19 -11.80
N VAL A 128 19.20 -2.11 -12.64
CA VAL A 128 20.62 -2.37 -12.96
C VAL A 128 20.85 -2.16 -14.44
N ASP A 129 21.83 -1.31 -14.74
CA ASP A 129 22.29 -0.94 -16.08
C ASP A 129 21.20 -0.41 -17.02
N GLY A 130 20.00 -0.13 -16.50
CA GLY A 130 18.81 0.19 -17.28
C GLY A 130 18.22 -0.98 -18.06
N GLU A 131 18.69 -2.20 -17.83
CA GLU A 131 18.32 -3.41 -18.57
C GLU A 131 17.40 -4.34 -17.80
N GLN A 132 17.56 -4.41 -16.49
CA GLN A 132 16.77 -5.27 -15.62
C GLN A 132 16.29 -4.48 -14.39
N ALA A 133 15.08 -4.77 -13.96
CA ALA A 133 14.53 -4.18 -12.77
C ALA A 133 13.86 -5.22 -11.87
N MET A 134 13.79 -4.90 -10.56
CA MET A 134 12.96 -5.63 -9.59
C MET A 134 12.14 -4.65 -8.78
N THR A 135 10.85 -4.95 -8.60
CA THR A 135 9.93 -4.11 -7.81
C THR A 135 8.86 -4.95 -7.12
N GLY A 136 8.25 -4.40 -6.07
CA GLY A 136 7.23 -5.09 -5.28
C GLY A 136 7.06 -4.52 -3.88
N GLY A 137 6.79 -5.38 -2.89
CA GLY A 137 6.52 -4.99 -1.50
C GLY A 137 7.72 -5.03 -0.56
N LEU A 138 8.80 -5.71 -0.93
CA LEU A 138 9.88 -6.15 -0.04
C LEU A 138 10.84 -5.02 0.36
N CYS A 139 11.13 -4.92 1.64
CA CYS A 139 12.18 -4.05 2.18
C CYS A 139 13.44 -4.84 2.58
N ILE A 140 14.49 -4.14 3.00
CA ILE A 140 15.78 -4.72 3.34
C ILE A 140 15.93 -4.80 4.86
N GLY A 141 15.80 -6.01 5.39
CA GLY A 141 15.92 -6.31 6.81
C GLY A 141 15.71 -7.79 7.10
N ASN A 142 16.14 -8.20 8.29
CA ASN A 142 16.02 -9.58 8.75
C ASN A 142 14.56 -10.06 8.86
N GLU A 143 13.60 -9.15 8.98
CA GLU A 143 12.18 -9.49 8.97
C GLU A 143 11.77 -10.16 7.65
N TRP A 144 12.29 -9.68 6.51
CA TRP A 144 12.02 -10.26 5.20
C TRP A 144 12.90 -11.47 4.88
N ALA A 145 14.14 -11.50 5.39
CA ALA A 145 15.05 -12.64 5.21
C ALA A 145 14.72 -13.81 6.15
N GLY A 146 14.09 -13.54 7.28
CA GLY A 146 14.06 -14.42 8.42
C GLY A 146 15.37 -14.35 9.23
N ASP A 147 15.33 -14.88 10.42
CA ASP A 147 16.50 -14.99 11.29
C ASP A 147 16.61 -16.43 11.78
N PRO A 148 17.42 -17.27 11.08
CA PRO A 148 17.59 -18.68 11.48
C PRO A 148 18.21 -18.85 12.86
N ALA A 149 19.04 -17.91 13.32
CA ALA A 149 19.66 -17.96 14.63
C ALA A 149 18.62 -17.76 15.76
N ASP A 150 17.65 -16.90 15.54
CA ASP A 150 16.53 -16.63 16.43
C ASP A 150 15.30 -17.51 16.13
N GLY A 151 15.35 -18.39 15.13
CA GLY A 151 14.23 -19.22 14.70
C GLY A 151 13.06 -18.43 14.13
N LYS A 152 13.29 -17.19 13.67
CA LYS A 152 12.25 -16.32 13.10
C LYS A 152 12.13 -16.57 11.60
N PRO A 153 10.96 -17.01 11.11
CA PRO A 153 10.75 -17.21 9.68
C PRO A 153 10.64 -15.86 8.94
N SER A 154 10.99 -15.86 7.65
CA SER A 154 10.88 -14.70 6.76
C SER A 154 9.43 -14.24 6.61
N TRP A 155 9.22 -12.92 6.52
CA TRP A 155 7.93 -12.36 6.13
C TRP A 155 7.57 -12.80 4.70
N ARG A 156 6.28 -13.02 4.48
CA ARG A 156 5.77 -13.35 3.15
C ARG A 156 5.53 -12.06 2.36
N ASP A 157 6.34 -11.82 1.34
CA ASP A 157 6.18 -10.66 0.45
C ASP A 157 6.21 -11.09 -1.03
N THR A 158 6.00 -10.15 -1.95
CA THR A 158 5.98 -10.41 -3.39
C THR A 158 6.84 -9.40 -4.12
N MET A 159 7.74 -9.93 -4.95
CA MET A 159 8.55 -9.16 -5.89
C MET A 159 8.36 -9.70 -7.32
N VAL A 160 8.61 -8.85 -8.28
CA VAL A 160 8.74 -9.24 -9.69
C VAL A 160 10.06 -8.75 -10.27
N LYS A 161 10.62 -9.56 -11.17
CA LYS A 161 11.75 -9.18 -12.01
C LYS A 161 11.22 -8.83 -13.40
N VAL A 162 11.71 -7.74 -13.96
CA VAL A 162 11.29 -7.19 -15.26
C VAL A 162 12.50 -7.04 -16.15
N CYS A 163 12.38 -7.45 -17.41
CA CYS A 163 13.27 -7.05 -18.49
C CYS A 163 12.44 -6.57 -19.69
N GLY A 164 13.04 -5.79 -20.56
CA GLY A 164 12.39 -5.18 -21.73
C GLY A 164 12.07 -3.69 -21.53
N PRO A 165 11.29 -3.09 -22.46
CA PRO A 165 11.10 -1.64 -22.54
C PRO A 165 10.53 -0.99 -21.29
N ALA A 166 9.77 -1.70 -20.45
CA ALA A 166 9.22 -1.17 -19.20
C ALA A 166 10.30 -0.80 -18.17
N VAL A 167 11.51 -1.37 -18.29
CA VAL A 167 12.64 -1.02 -17.41
C VAL A 167 13.02 0.45 -17.56
N ALA A 168 12.97 1.00 -18.78
CA ALA A 168 13.23 2.43 -18.99
C ALA A 168 12.23 3.32 -18.24
N ALA A 169 10.93 2.93 -18.19
CA ALA A 169 9.93 3.65 -17.43
C ALA A 169 10.16 3.56 -15.90
N LEU A 170 10.61 2.39 -15.43
CA LEU A 170 11.00 2.18 -14.03
C LEU A 170 12.23 3.01 -13.66
N ASP A 171 13.24 3.02 -14.52
CA ASP A 171 14.47 3.82 -14.32
C ASP A 171 14.18 5.32 -14.32
N ALA A 172 13.41 5.79 -15.29
CA ALA A 172 12.94 7.18 -15.32
C ALA A 172 12.11 7.55 -14.06
N SER A 173 11.37 6.59 -13.52
CA SER A 173 10.61 6.74 -12.27
C SER A 173 11.55 6.90 -11.07
N PHE A 174 12.64 6.12 -10.98
CA PHE A 174 13.71 6.34 -10.01
C PHE A 174 14.34 7.73 -10.16
N GLY A 175 14.70 8.12 -11.39
CA GLY A 175 15.30 9.42 -11.68
C GLY A 175 14.46 10.61 -11.19
N ARG A 176 13.12 10.51 -11.31
CA ARG A 176 12.19 11.52 -10.78
C ARG A 176 12.24 11.62 -9.25
N MET A 177 12.32 10.49 -8.54
CA MET A 177 12.42 10.48 -7.08
C MET A 177 13.79 10.94 -6.61
N TRP A 178 14.84 10.52 -7.33
CA TRP A 178 16.21 10.97 -7.07
C TRP A 178 16.35 12.48 -7.20
N ALA A 179 15.75 13.09 -8.24
CA ALA A 179 15.72 14.53 -8.44
C ALA A 179 14.94 15.29 -7.35
N ARG A 180 13.92 14.66 -6.74
CA ARG A 180 13.20 15.23 -5.59
C ARG A 180 14.03 15.25 -4.31
N ALA A 181 14.99 14.32 -4.20
CA ALA A 181 15.89 14.22 -3.05
C ALA A 181 17.19 15.05 -3.22
N GLY A 182 17.40 15.70 -4.37
CA GLY A 182 18.59 16.51 -4.63
C GLY A 182 18.82 16.76 -6.13
N ARG A 183 20.09 16.83 -6.54
CA ARG A 183 20.41 17.03 -7.96
C ARG A 183 19.90 15.86 -8.81
N PRO A 184 19.35 16.10 -10.02
CA PRO A 184 18.94 15.03 -10.92
C PRO A 184 20.13 14.13 -11.30
N LEU A 185 19.82 12.96 -11.87
CA LEU A 185 20.82 12.12 -12.55
C LEU A 185 21.42 12.93 -13.72
N SER A 186 22.67 12.65 -14.04
CA SER A 186 23.29 13.20 -15.25
C SER A 186 22.80 12.44 -16.50
N ASP A 187 22.86 13.08 -17.65
CA ASP A 187 22.35 12.53 -18.91
C ASP A 187 23.03 11.19 -19.30
N ASP A 188 24.29 11.02 -18.93
CA ASP A 188 25.07 9.79 -19.14
C ASP A 188 24.71 8.64 -18.17
N GLU A 189 23.85 8.90 -17.16
CA GLU A 189 23.28 7.88 -16.29
C GLU A 189 21.92 7.39 -16.78
N THR A 190 21.30 8.05 -17.76
CA THR A 190 20.07 7.59 -18.37
C THR A 190 20.40 6.49 -19.39
N SER A 191 19.70 5.37 -19.28
CA SER A 191 19.89 4.26 -20.19
C SER A 191 18.93 4.36 -21.39
N PRO A 192 19.35 3.89 -22.59
CA PRO A 192 18.43 3.74 -23.70
C PRO A 192 17.31 2.76 -23.34
N VAL A 193 16.18 2.84 -24.05
CA VAL A 193 15.09 1.88 -23.88
C VAL A 193 15.59 0.48 -24.26
N PRO A 194 15.49 -0.51 -23.37
CA PRO A 194 15.91 -1.88 -23.69
C PRO A 194 15.11 -2.49 -24.85
N GLU A 195 15.72 -3.44 -25.54
CA GLU A 195 15.04 -4.22 -26.57
C GLU A 195 13.88 -5.05 -25.98
N GLU A 196 12.92 -5.38 -26.83
CA GLU A 196 11.85 -6.29 -26.46
C GLU A 196 12.41 -7.68 -26.16
N CYS A 197 11.97 -8.29 -25.06
CA CYS A 197 12.44 -9.59 -24.60
C CYS A 197 11.31 -10.62 -24.41
N GLY A 198 10.03 -10.21 -24.51
CA GLY A 198 8.90 -11.11 -24.27
C GLY A 198 7.53 -10.53 -24.63
N PRO A 199 6.47 -11.27 -24.36
CA PRO A 199 5.12 -10.91 -24.81
C PRO A 199 4.36 -9.98 -23.88
N SER A 200 4.87 -9.72 -22.67
CA SER A 200 4.09 -9.02 -21.64
C SER A 200 3.94 -7.53 -21.94
N ALA A 201 2.71 -7.02 -21.78
CA ALA A 201 2.42 -5.59 -21.79
C ALA A 201 2.09 -5.13 -20.35
N VAL A 202 2.86 -4.18 -19.83
CA VAL A 202 2.70 -3.72 -18.45
C VAL A 202 2.61 -2.21 -18.35
N ARG A 203 1.78 -1.71 -17.43
CA ARG A 203 1.75 -0.30 -17.03
C ARG A 203 2.59 -0.09 -15.79
N VAL A 204 3.47 0.88 -15.82
CA VAL A 204 4.19 1.40 -14.65
C VAL A 204 3.37 2.53 -14.07
N VAL A 205 2.69 2.27 -12.95
CA VAL A 205 1.78 3.24 -12.32
C VAL A 205 2.44 3.84 -11.11
N GLU A 206 2.73 5.12 -11.19
CA GLU A 206 3.31 5.89 -10.10
C GLU A 206 2.22 6.57 -9.27
N GLY A 207 2.28 6.38 -7.95
CA GLY A 207 1.51 7.14 -6.97
C GLY A 207 2.27 8.36 -6.49
N PHE A 208 1.59 9.50 -6.43
CA PHE A 208 2.12 10.73 -5.86
C PHE A 208 1.13 11.31 -4.84
N PRO A 209 1.61 11.95 -3.77
CA PRO A 209 0.73 12.61 -2.83
C PRO A 209 -0.27 13.55 -3.51
N GLY A 210 -1.54 13.41 -3.16
CA GLY A 210 -2.63 14.17 -3.77
C GLY A 210 -3.10 13.70 -5.16
N GLN A 211 -2.42 12.70 -5.75
CA GLN A 211 -2.84 12.09 -7.01
C GLN A 211 -3.44 10.71 -6.78
N SER A 212 -4.63 10.48 -7.30
CA SER A 212 -5.39 9.24 -7.06
C SER A 212 -5.18 8.17 -8.16
N ARG A 213 -3.99 8.12 -8.81
CA ARG A 213 -3.74 7.23 -9.96
C ARG A 213 -3.91 5.76 -9.60
N ILE A 214 -3.16 5.27 -8.61
CA ILE A 214 -3.24 3.87 -8.17
C ILE A 214 -4.62 3.57 -7.57
N TYR A 215 -5.16 4.49 -6.76
CA TYR A 215 -6.51 4.38 -6.21
C TYR A 215 -7.56 4.15 -7.32
N ARG A 216 -7.51 4.98 -8.39
CA ARG A 216 -8.42 4.85 -9.53
C ARG A 216 -8.20 3.57 -10.33
N ALA A 217 -6.93 3.15 -10.48
CA ALA A 217 -6.64 1.88 -11.14
C ALA A 217 -7.29 0.71 -10.40
N VAL A 218 -7.09 0.59 -9.09
CA VAL A 218 -7.67 -0.49 -8.27
C VAL A 218 -9.21 -0.40 -8.27
N GLN A 219 -9.78 0.80 -8.20
CA GLN A 219 -11.22 1.00 -8.23
C GLN A 219 -11.83 0.57 -9.58
N LEU A 220 -11.19 0.93 -10.69
CA LEU A 220 -11.62 0.50 -12.03
C LEU A 220 -11.49 -1.01 -12.20
N LEU A 221 -10.37 -1.59 -11.79
CA LEU A 221 -10.16 -3.03 -11.83
C LEU A 221 -11.23 -3.77 -11.00
N ALA A 222 -11.51 -3.31 -9.78
CA ALA A 222 -12.53 -3.91 -8.93
C ALA A 222 -13.95 -3.79 -9.53
N ALA A 223 -14.22 -2.75 -10.30
CA ALA A 223 -15.52 -2.55 -10.95
C ALA A 223 -15.67 -3.30 -12.28
N ALA A 224 -14.57 -3.74 -12.89
CA ALA A 224 -14.56 -4.37 -14.21
C ALA A 224 -14.57 -5.91 -14.15
N VAL A 225 -14.10 -6.49 -13.05
CA VAL A 225 -14.03 -7.96 -12.89
C VAL A 225 -15.43 -8.57 -12.86
N THR A 226 -15.55 -9.74 -13.48
CA THR A 226 -16.81 -10.47 -13.64
C THR A 226 -16.80 -11.88 -13.07
N GLU A 227 -15.61 -12.50 -12.96
CA GLU A 227 -15.45 -13.87 -12.47
C GLU A 227 -14.86 -13.91 -11.06
N ARG A 228 -13.69 -13.25 -10.86
CA ARG A 228 -12.96 -13.28 -9.59
C ARG A 228 -12.20 -12.00 -9.31
N LEU A 229 -12.09 -11.69 -8.02
CA LEU A 229 -11.30 -10.61 -7.46
C LEU A 229 -10.55 -11.13 -6.24
N TRP A 230 -9.26 -11.44 -6.39
CA TRP A 230 -8.43 -11.94 -5.31
C TRP A 230 -7.39 -10.90 -4.92
N ILE A 231 -7.41 -10.51 -3.67
CA ILE A 231 -6.61 -9.41 -3.14
C ILE A 231 -5.76 -9.92 -1.98
N THR A 232 -4.43 -9.75 -2.08
CA THR A 232 -3.52 -9.85 -0.94
C THR A 232 -3.11 -8.45 -0.53
N ASP A 233 -3.26 -8.11 0.75
CA ASP A 233 -2.88 -6.79 1.26
C ASP A 233 -2.44 -6.86 2.72
N ALA A 234 -1.35 -6.14 3.04
CA ALA A 234 -0.78 -6.13 4.38
C ALA A 234 -1.58 -5.28 5.37
N TYR A 235 -2.21 -4.19 4.90
CA TYR A 235 -2.85 -3.16 5.74
C TYR A 235 -4.14 -2.66 5.10
N LEU A 236 -5.11 -3.55 4.93
CA LEU A 236 -6.39 -3.27 4.28
C LEU A 236 -7.27 -2.36 5.17
N VAL A 237 -7.26 -1.07 4.88
CA VAL A 237 -8.18 -0.06 5.43
C VAL A 237 -8.65 0.81 4.26
N ALA A 238 -9.41 0.18 3.36
CA ALA A 238 -9.78 0.78 2.09
C ALA A 238 -10.62 2.05 2.28
N PRO A 239 -10.36 3.11 1.47
CA PRO A 239 -11.25 4.26 1.41
C PRO A 239 -12.70 3.83 1.09
N PRO A 240 -13.74 4.51 1.64
CA PRO A 240 -15.12 4.07 1.52
C PRO A 240 -15.60 3.78 0.09
N PRO A 241 -15.24 4.58 -0.96
CA PRO A 241 -15.67 4.26 -2.33
C PRO A 241 -14.99 3.00 -2.90
N LEU A 242 -13.74 2.71 -2.53
CA LEU A 242 -13.07 1.48 -2.93
C LEU A 242 -13.64 0.27 -2.18
N TYR A 243 -13.91 0.45 -0.89
CA TYR A 243 -14.56 -0.58 -0.09
C TYR A 243 -15.96 -0.92 -0.63
N ALA A 244 -16.73 0.09 -1.06
CA ALA A 244 -18.03 -0.11 -1.71
C ALA A 244 -17.89 -0.90 -3.02
N ALA A 245 -16.85 -0.65 -3.84
CA ALA A 245 -16.62 -1.42 -5.06
C ALA A 245 -16.36 -2.92 -4.76
N PHE A 246 -15.67 -3.25 -3.68
CA PHE A 246 -15.48 -4.64 -3.26
C PHE A 246 -16.80 -5.30 -2.82
N LEU A 247 -17.63 -4.56 -2.07
CA LEU A 247 -18.97 -5.05 -1.68
C LEU A 247 -19.86 -5.27 -2.89
N ASP A 248 -19.84 -4.37 -3.86
CA ASP A 248 -20.67 -4.44 -5.06
C ASP A 248 -20.23 -5.60 -5.96
N ALA A 249 -18.91 -5.83 -6.12
CA ALA A 249 -18.39 -7.01 -6.83
C ALA A 249 -18.87 -8.30 -6.16
N ALA A 250 -18.73 -8.44 -4.84
CA ALA A 250 -19.17 -9.64 -4.12
C ALA A 250 -20.68 -9.87 -4.22
N ARG A 251 -21.50 -8.80 -4.10
CA ARG A 251 -22.97 -8.88 -4.24
C ARG A 251 -23.41 -9.24 -5.65
N SER A 252 -22.59 -8.89 -6.65
CA SER A 252 -22.84 -9.23 -8.06
C SER A 252 -22.45 -10.66 -8.42
N GLY A 253 -21.97 -11.46 -7.46
CA GLY A 253 -21.61 -12.87 -7.64
C GLY A 253 -20.17 -13.11 -8.07
N VAL A 254 -19.30 -12.08 -8.09
CA VAL A 254 -17.86 -12.23 -8.31
C VAL A 254 -17.25 -12.99 -7.13
N ASP A 255 -16.35 -13.94 -7.39
CA ASP A 255 -15.57 -14.64 -6.36
C ASP A 255 -14.54 -13.69 -5.75
N VAL A 256 -14.96 -12.92 -4.74
CA VAL A 256 -14.13 -11.95 -4.04
C VAL A 256 -13.45 -12.61 -2.86
N ARG A 257 -12.11 -12.63 -2.87
CA ARG A 257 -11.31 -13.20 -1.77
C ARG A 257 -10.26 -12.19 -1.28
N PHE A 258 -10.15 -12.08 0.03
CA PHE A 258 -9.10 -11.32 0.69
C PHE A 258 -8.17 -12.25 1.44
N LEU A 259 -6.88 -12.12 1.19
CA LEU A 259 -5.80 -12.77 1.93
C LEU A 259 -5.05 -11.71 2.72
N LEU A 260 -5.17 -11.77 4.03
CA LEU A 260 -4.74 -10.72 4.96
C LEU A 260 -3.82 -11.32 6.04
N PRO A 261 -2.97 -10.52 6.72
CA PRO A 261 -2.10 -11.03 7.76
C PRO A 261 -2.89 -11.46 9.00
N GLY A 262 -2.62 -12.67 9.48
CA GLY A 262 -3.11 -13.15 10.77
C GLY A 262 -2.38 -12.53 11.95
N THR A 263 -1.10 -12.17 11.77
CA THR A 263 -0.27 -11.37 12.68
C THR A 263 0.20 -10.11 11.96
N SER A 264 0.39 -8.99 12.66
CA SER A 264 0.83 -7.74 12.08
C SER A 264 1.83 -7.05 13.02
N ASP A 265 2.84 -6.42 12.43
CA ASP A 265 3.78 -5.50 13.08
C ASP A 265 3.08 -4.25 13.63
N ILE A 266 1.89 -3.89 13.09
CA ILE A 266 1.06 -2.77 13.54
C ILE A 266 -0.30 -3.29 14.03
N PRO A 267 -0.43 -3.74 15.30
CA PRO A 267 -1.65 -4.38 15.81
C PRO A 267 -2.93 -3.54 15.70
N VAL A 268 -2.80 -2.20 15.79
CA VAL A 268 -3.94 -1.30 15.64
C VAL A 268 -4.52 -1.33 14.23
N ILE A 269 -3.69 -1.42 13.19
CA ILE A 269 -4.15 -1.52 11.80
C ILE A 269 -4.89 -2.85 11.58
N ARG A 270 -4.35 -3.96 12.11
CA ARG A 270 -5.03 -5.26 12.07
C ARG A 270 -6.41 -5.20 12.73
N SER A 271 -6.53 -4.51 13.86
CA SER A 271 -7.82 -4.33 14.53
C SER A 271 -8.79 -3.51 13.67
N LEU A 272 -8.32 -2.44 13.02
CA LEU A 272 -9.12 -1.63 12.09
C LEU A 272 -9.57 -2.44 10.86
N THR A 273 -8.67 -3.21 10.24
CA THR A 273 -8.98 -4.10 9.12
C THR A 273 -10.14 -5.04 9.46
N ARG A 274 -10.11 -5.64 10.66
CA ARG A 274 -11.14 -6.58 11.11
C ARG A 274 -12.52 -5.94 11.32
N THR A 275 -12.60 -4.63 11.52
CA THR A 275 -13.91 -3.95 11.65
C THR A 275 -14.74 -4.03 10.37
N GLY A 276 -14.10 -4.10 9.19
CA GLY A 276 -14.74 -4.25 7.89
C GLY A 276 -15.15 -5.68 7.54
N TYR A 277 -14.60 -6.69 8.19
CA TYR A 277 -14.83 -8.09 7.80
C TYR A 277 -16.30 -8.47 7.71
N ARG A 278 -17.09 -8.01 8.67
CA ARG A 278 -18.50 -8.40 8.78
C ARG A 278 -19.31 -8.01 7.53
N GLU A 279 -19.12 -6.81 7.02
CA GLU A 279 -19.85 -6.34 5.84
C GLU A 279 -19.40 -7.07 4.56
N LEU A 280 -18.09 -7.32 4.40
CA LEU A 280 -17.55 -8.10 3.29
C LEU A 280 -18.09 -9.53 3.28
N LEU A 281 -18.09 -10.21 4.44
CA LEU A 281 -18.62 -11.57 4.57
C LEU A 281 -20.13 -11.62 4.32
N HIS A 282 -20.91 -10.62 4.75
CA HIS A 282 -22.34 -10.52 4.43
C HIS A 282 -22.61 -10.26 2.94
N ALA A 283 -21.69 -9.58 2.26
CA ALA A 283 -21.77 -9.36 0.82
C ALA A 283 -21.42 -10.61 -0.01
N GLY A 284 -20.88 -11.67 0.61
CA GLY A 284 -20.47 -12.89 -0.05
C GLY A 284 -18.96 -13.02 -0.30
N ALA A 285 -18.16 -12.03 0.09
CA ALA A 285 -16.72 -12.14 0.01
C ALA A 285 -16.17 -13.17 1.01
N ARG A 286 -15.01 -13.78 0.68
CA ARG A 286 -14.31 -14.71 1.56
C ARG A 286 -13.04 -14.04 2.09
N ILE A 287 -12.73 -14.25 3.36
CA ILE A 287 -11.58 -13.64 4.04
C ILE A 287 -10.71 -14.73 4.65
N PHE A 288 -9.42 -14.67 4.35
CA PHE A 288 -8.41 -15.60 4.82
C PHE A 288 -7.34 -14.85 5.60
N GLU A 289 -7.07 -15.28 6.84
CA GLU A 289 -5.96 -14.77 7.64
C GLU A 289 -4.78 -15.74 7.58
N TYR A 290 -3.67 -15.29 7.02
CA TYR A 290 -2.43 -16.04 6.87
C TYR A 290 -1.87 -16.43 8.25
N ARG A 291 -1.52 -17.70 8.43
CA ARG A 291 -1.05 -18.25 9.74
C ARG A 291 0.45 -18.14 9.94
N GLY A 292 1.20 -17.86 8.88
CA GLY A 292 2.65 -17.69 8.95
C GLY A 292 3.06 -16.37 9.65
N PRO A 293 4.31 -15.96 9.48
CA PRO A 293 4.78 -14.65 9.91
C PRO A 293 3.99 -13.53 9.18
N MET A 294 4.43 -12.28 9.30
CA MET A 294 3.75 -11.18 8.62
C MET A 294 3.59 -11.45 7.11
N LEU A 295 2.35 -11.36 6.61
CA LEU A 295 2.05 -11.31 5.19
C LEU A 295 2.10 -9.84 4.74
N HIS A 296 3.15 -9.48 4.03
CA HIS A 296 3.39 -8.08 3.63
C HIS A 296 3.19 -7.81 2.14
N ALA A 297 2.78 -8.81 1.36
CA ALA A 297 2.52 -8.69 -0.07
C ALA A 297 1.33 -7.77 -0.40
N LYS A 298 1.42 -7.10 -1.56
CA LYS A 298 0.36 -6.25 -2.12
C LYS A 298 0.12 -6.69 -3.56
N THR A 299 -0.86 -7.59 -3.75
CA THR A 299 -1.20 -8.12 -5.07
C THR A 299 -2.70 -8.08 -5.32
N PHE A 300 -3.04 -8.04 -6.59
CA PHE A 300 -4.42 -8.08 -7.08
C PHE A 300 -4.45 -9.03 -8.28
N VAL A 301 -5.42 -9.92 -8.29
CA VAL A 301 -5.74 -10.81 -9.43
C VAL A 301 -7.20 -10.59 -9.78
N GLY A 302 -7.44 -10.06 -10.99
CA GLY A 302 -8.77 -9.81 -11.53
C GLY A 302 -9.04 -10.71 -12.72
N ASP A 303 -10.06 -11.54 -12.65
CA ASP A 303 -10.43 -12.53 -13.64
C ASP A 303 -9.22 -13.40 -14.04
N ARG A 304 -9.02 -13.67 -15.35
CA ARG A 304 -7.81 -14.30 -15.88
C ARG A 304 -6.91 -13.30 -16.61
N GLU A 305 -7.24 -12.03 -16.50
CA GLU A 305 -6.74 -10.97 -17.38
C GLU A 305 -5.85 -9.97 -16.66
N TRP A 306 -6.15 -9.69 -15.38
CA TRP A 306 -5.55 -8.57 -14.67
C TRP A 306 -4.69 -9.01 -13.51
N ALA A 307 -3.47 -8.50 -13.49
CA ALA A 307 -2.57 -8.61 -12.35
C ALA A 307 -2.06 -7.23 -11.92
N ARG A 308 -1.98 -7.00 -10.61
CA ARG A 308 -1.27 -5.85 -10.04
C ARG A 308 -0.31 -6.36 -8.97
N VAL A 309 0.90 -5.83 -8.96
CA VAL A 309 1.91 -6.04 -7.92
C VAL A 309 2.68 -4.75 -7.70
N GLY A 310 2.99 -4.44 -6.45
CA GLY A 310 3.76 -3.22 -6.16
C GLY A 310 3.86 -2.91 -4.67
N SER A 311 4.10 -1.65 -4.37
CA SER A 311 4.30 -1.16 -3.01
C SER A 311 3.01 -0.73 -2.31
N SER A 312 1.92 -0.47 -3.06
CA SER A 312 0.72 0.19 -2.55
C SER A 312 -0.16 -0.71 -1.71
N ASN A 313 -0.35 -0.37 -0.45
CA ASN A 313 -1.39 -0.94 0.40
C ASN A 313 -2.76 -0.31 0.09
N LEU A 314 -3.83 -1.04 0.32
CA LEU A 314 -5.19 -0.56 0.12
C LEU A 314 -5.70 0.25 1.34
N ASN A 315 -4.98 1.34 1.64
CA ASN A 315 -5.37 2.30 2.68
C ASN A 315 -5.16 3.74 2.21
N VAL A 316 -5.73 4.70 2.93
CA VAL A 316 -5.71 6.12 2.57
C VAL A 316 -4.29 6.67 2.49
N SER A 317 -3.41 6.30 3.43
CA SER A 317 -2.03 6.80 3.46
C SER A 317 -1.27 6.38 2.21
N SER A 318 -1.35 5.12 1.82
CA SER A 318 -0.67 4.58 0.65
C SER A 318 -1.27 5.12 -0.65
N LEU A 319 -2.59 5.05 -0.80
CA LEU A 319 -3.26 5.38 -2.07
C LEU A 319 -3.30 6.88 -2.39
N LEU A 320 -3.21 7.76 -1.40
CA LEU A 320 -3.38 9.21 -1.57
C LEU A 320 -2.26 10.05 -0.94
N GLY A 321 -1.48 9.49 -0.04
CA GLY A 321 -0.50 10.23 0.77
C GLY A 321 0.96 9.94 0.45
N ASN A 322 1.29 8.73 0.01
CA ASN A 322 2.68 8.31 -0.23
C ASN A 322 3.07 8.39 -1.71
N TYR A 323 4.39 8.30 -1.93
CA TYR A 323 4.94 7.92 -3.23
C TYR A 323 4.95 6.40 -3.31
N GLU A 324 4.32 5.86 -4.32
CA GLU A 324 4.13 4.42 -4.53
C GLU A 324 4.50 4.03 -5.95
N LEU A 325 4.73 2.74 -6.18
CA LEU A 325 5.05 2.21 -7.50
C LEU A 325 4.41 0.84 -7.66
N ASP A 326 3.53 0.72 -8.64
CA ASP A 326 2.84 -0.51 -8.97
C ASP A 326 3.01 -0.87 -10.45
N LEU A 327 3.06 -2.15 -10.73
CA LEU A 327 2.91 -2.70 -12.08
C LEU A 327 1.49 -3.24 -12.24
N VAL A 328 0.85 -2.91 -13.36
CA VAL A 328 -0.43 -3.50 -13.78
C VAL A 328 -0.21 -4.20 -15.11
N ALA A 329 -0.37 -5.52 -15.10
CA ALA A 329 -0.30 -6.37 -16.29
C ALA A 329 -1.70 -6.73 -16.77
N GLU A 330 -1.84 -6.84 -18.11
CA GLU A 330 -3.06 -7.17 -18.81
C GLU A 330 -2.81 -8.38 -19.70
N HIS A 331 -3.66 -9.42 -19.61
CA HIS A 331 -3.58 -10.65 -20.40
C HIS A 331 -2.22 -11.35 -20.34
N ASP A 332 -1.62 -11.46 -19.14
CA ASP A 332 -0.27 -11.96 -18.96
C ASP A 332 -0.21 -13.25 -18.11
N GLY A 333 0.86 -14.01 -18.32
CA GLY A 333 1.24 -15.14 -17.47
C GLY A 333 1.44 -14.78 -16.00
N LEU A 334 1.73 -13.50 -15.69
CA LEU A 334 1.81 -12.98 -14.33
C LEU A 334 0.51 -13.19 -13.56
N THR A 335 -0.65 -13.01 -14.21
CA THR A 335 -1.96 -13.23 -13.59
C THR A 335 -2.12 -14.68 -13.10
N ALA A 336 -1.70 -15.65 -13.93
CA ALA A 336 -1.76 -17.07 -13.57
C ALA A 336 -0.80 -17.43 -12.42
N THR A 337 0.42 -16.88 -12.43
CA THR A 337 1.41 -17.13 -11.37
C THR A 337 1.01 -16.49 -10.05
N LEU A 338 0.47 -15.27 -10.05
CA LEU A 338 -0.05 -14.62 -8.84
C LEU A 338 -1.31 -15.34 -8.31
N ALA A 339 -2.18 -15.85 -9.19
CA ALA A 339 -3.32 -16.66 -8.78
C ALA A 339 -2.86 -17.97 -8.11
N THR A 340 -1.86 -18.64 -8.66
CA THR A 340 -1.27 -19.86 -8.06
C THR A 340 -0.67 -19.54 -6.69
N GLN A 341 0.08 -18.46 -6.57
CA GLN A 341 0.65 -18.03 -5.31
C GLN A 341 -0.43 -17.69 -4.27
N PHE A 342 -1.50 -16.98 -4.69
CA PHE A 342 -2.63 -16.68 -3.82
C PHE A 342 -3.27 -17.96 -3.25
N LEU A 343 -3.49 -18.97 -4.07
CA LEU A 343 -4.04 -20.25 -3.64
C LEU A 343 -3.10 -21.00 -2.69
N HIS A 344 -1.79 -20.97 -2.95
CA HIS A 344 -0.78 -21.54 -2.07
C HIS A 344 -0.79 -20.87 -0.69
N ASP A 345 -0.78 -19.54 -0.63
CA ASP A 345 -0.81 -18.78 0.62
C ASP A 345 -2.17 -18.95 1.34
N MET A 346 -3.27 -19.04 0.59
CA MET A 346 -4.61 -19.29 1.12
C MET A 346 -4.69 -20.67 1.80
N ALA A 347 -4.03 -21.69 1.26
CA ALA A 347 -3.98 -23.03 1.86
C ALA A 347 -3.30 -23.03 3.24
N GLN A 348 -2.41 -22.07 3.50
CA GLN A 348 -1.74 -21.86 4.78
C GLN A 348 -2.50 -20.89 5.70
N SER A 349 -3.71 -20.49 5.34
CA SER A 349 -4.50 -19.48 6.02
C SER A 349 -5.66 -20.09 6.81
N ARG A 350 -6.28 -19.27 7.65
CA ARG A 350 -7.53 -19.57 8.30
C ARG A 350 -8.64 -18.76 7.67
N GLU A 351 -9.66 -19.43 7.15
CA GLU A 351 -10.86 -18.75 6.67
C GLU A 351 -11.66 -18.17 7.85
N ILE A 352 -12.08 -16.92 7.71
CA ILE A 352 -12.92 -16.24 8.68
C ILE A 352 -14.38 -16.44 8.26
N VAL A 353 -15.16 -17.00 9.15
CA VAL A 353 -16.59 -17.27 8.94
C VAL A 353 -17.44 -16.49 9.95
N LEU A 354 -18.62 -16.09 9.53
CA LEU A 354 -19.60 -15.49 10.44
C LEU A 354 -20.15 -16.58 11.36
N MET A 355 -19.89 -16.46 12.65
CA MET A 355 -20.63 -17.27 13.61
C MET A 355 -22.08 -16.79 13.70
N ALA A 356 -23.02 -17.73 13.60
CA ALA A 356 -24.41 -17.45 13.94
C ALA A 356 -24.44 -16.87 15.37
N ARG A 357 -25.00 -15.67 15.55
CA ARG A 357 -25.28 -15.16 16.90
C ARG A 357 -26.18 -16.20 17.56
N ARG A 358 -25.72 -16.88 18.62
CA ARG A 358 -26.63 -17.54 19.55
C ARG A 358 -27.58 -16.44 20.01
N ARG A 359 -28.81 -16.49 19.51
CA ARG A 359 -29.89 -15.72 20.14
C ARG A 359 -29.98 -16.29 21.55
N LEU A 360 -29.61 -15.53 22.56
CA LEU A 360 -30.00 -15.84 23.92
C LEU A 360 -31.52 -16.04 23.84
N PRO A 361 -32.05 -17.16 24.34
CA PRO A 361 -33.49 -17.32 24.37
C PRO A 361 -34.02 -16.08 25.14
N LEU A 362 -34.89 -15.33 24.47
CA LEU A 362 -35.62 -14.27 25.16
C LEU A 362 -36.37 -14.94 26.33
N PRO A 363 -36.33 -14.37 27.53
CA PRO A 363 -37.17 -14.88 28.62
C PRO A 363 -38.59 -14.99 28.07
N PRO A 364 -39.33 -16.07 28.40
CA PRO A 364 -40.68 -16.23 27.91
C PRO A 364 -41.47 -14.97 28.29
N LYS A 365 -41.97 -14.23 27.30
CA LYS A 365 -42.96 -13.22 27.52
C LYS A 365 -44.13 -13.92 28.18
N LEU A 366 -44.51 -13.48 29.38
CA LEU A 366 -45.81 -13.82 29.94
C LEU A 366 -46.86 -13.42 28.89
N VAL A 367 -47.34 -14.39 28.17
CA VAL A 367 -48.46 -14.22 27.25
C VAL A 367 -49.69 -14.27 28.11
N ASP A 368 -50.30 -13.13 28.33
CA ASP A 368 -51.69 -13.11 28.81
C ASP A 368 -52.52 -13.94 27.82
N THR A 369 -53.04 -15.06 28.31
CA THR A 369 -53.89 -15.95 27.55
C THR A 369 -55.25 -15.28 27.34
N VAL A 370 -55.36 -14.51 26.25
CA VAL A 370 -56.68 -14.24 25.64
C VAL A 370 -56.92 -15.32 24.60
N ALA A 371 -57.86 -16.18 24.91
CA ALA A 371 -58.32 -17.24 24.01
C ALA A 371 -58.99 -16.61 22.79
N VAL A 372 -58.32 -16.71 21.62
CA VAL A 372 -58.93 -16.40 20.33
C VAL A 372 -59.19 -17.76 19.61
N GLN A 373 -60.46 -18.03 19.34
CA GLN A 373 -60.89 -19.18 18.58
C GLN A 373 -60.35 -19.16 17.15
N PRO A 374 -60.02 -20.34 16.52
CA PRO A 374 -59.52 -20.38 15.17
C PRO A 374 -60.65 -20.21 14.14
N PRO A 375 -60.46 -19.42 13.09
CA PRO A 375 -61.39 -19.45 11.95
C PRO A 375 -61.06 -20.62 10.98
N HIS A 376 -62.11 -21.09 10.35
CA HIS A 376 -62.27 -22.25 9.52
C HIS A 376 -61.23 -22.47 8.41
N ALA A 377 -60.99 -23.75 8.16
CA ALA A 377 -60.24 -24.27 7.02
C ALA A 377 -60.92 -23.98 5.67
N GLY A 378 -60.07 -23.76 4.66
CA GLY A 378 -60.45 -23.99 3.28
C GLY A 378 -60.13 -22.84 2.34
N LEU A 379 -59.03 -22.99 1.60
CA LEU A 379 -58.91 -22.73 0.15
C LEU A 379 -57.47 -22.99 -0.31
N PRO A 380 -57.23 -23.49 -1.55
CA PRO A 380 -55.91 -23.90 -2.01
C PRO A 380 -55.03 -22.67 -2.31
N ARG A 381 -53.78 -22.77 -1.94
CA ARG A 381 -52.77 -21.75 -2.28
C ARG A 381 -52.33 -21.91 -3.74
N GLU A 382 -52.77 -21.02 -4.59
CA GLU A 382 -52.12 -20.75 -5.86
C GLU A 382 -50.82 -20.00 -5.64
N SER A 383 -49.74 -20.47 -6.30
CA SER A 383 -48.45 -19.78 -6.28
C SER A 383 -48.56 -18.46 -7.05
N PRO A 384 -48.05 -17.36 -6.52
CA PRO A 384 -48.06 -16.09 -7.24
C PRO A 384 -47.10 -16.14 -8.44
N PRO A 385 -47.44 -15.49 -9.55
CA PRO A 385 -46.57 -15.37 -10.72
C PRO A 385 -45.30 -14.59 -10.42
N PRO A 386 -44.18 -14.85 -11.14
CA PRO A 386 -42.94 -14.13 -10.92
C PRO A 386 -43.12 -12.64 -11.24
N LEU A 387 -42.67 -11.78 -10.32
CA LEU A 387 -42.68 -10.32 -10.49
C LEU A 387 -41.77 -9.90 -11.64
N PRO A 388 -42.17 -8.97 -12.50
CA PRO A 388 -41.31 -8.44 -13.56
C PRO A 388 -40.17 -7.64 -12.96
N VAL A 389 -38.95 -7.91 -13.42
CA VAL A 389 -37.75 -7.16 -13.08
C VAL A 389 -37.82 -5.77 -13.75
N PRO A 390 -37.88 -4.68 -13.02
CA PRO A 390 -37.92 -3.35 -13.64
C PRO A 390 -36.54 -2.95 -14.14
N HIS A 391 -36.33 -2.92 -15.45
CA HIS A 391 -35.21 -2.22 -16.06
C HIS A 391 -35.43 -0.70 -15.94
N HIS A 392 -35.05 -0.12 -14.80
CA HIS A 392 -35.07 1.33 -14.63
C HIS A 392 -33.73 1.95 -15.11
N LYS A 393 -33.74 2.55 -16.29
CA LYS A 393 -32.72 3.51 -16.69
C LYS A 393 -32.88 4.77 -15.83
N ARG A 394 -32.08 4.88 -14.77
CA ARG A 394 -32.06 6.09 -13.92
C ARG A 394 -31.71 7.33 -14.73
N SER A 395 -32.52 8.38 -14.59
CA SER A 395 -32.33 9.66 -15.27
C SER A 395 -31.06 10.38 -14.76
N LEU A 396 -30.50 11.27 -15.58
CA LEU A 396 -29.32 12.08 -15.22
C LEU A 396 -29.52 12.94 -13.95
N ARG A 397 -30.77 13.32 -13.64
CA ARG A 397 -31.12 14.07 -12.43
C ARG A 397 -31.00 13.20 -11.16
N GLU A 398 -31.44 11.95 -11.23
CA GLU A 398 -31.32 11.00 -10.09
C GLU A 398 -29.86 10.64 -9.81
N ARG A 399 -29.01 10.55 -10.86
CA ARG A 399 -27.57 10.34 -10.70
C ARG A 399 -26.88 11.51 -9.99
N LYS A 400 -27.26 12.77 -10.30
CA LYS A 400 -26.74 13.96 -9.60
C LYS A 400 -27.19 14.01 -8.13
N ALA A 401 -28.42 13.66 -7.82
CA ALA A 401 -28.92 13.65 -6.45
C ALA A 401 -28.22 12.57 -5.59
N VAL A 402 -27.98 11.37 -6.13
CA VAL A 402 -27.25 10.30 -5.43
C VAL A 402 -25.80 10.71 -5.18
N VAL A 403 -25.11 11.34 -6.13
CA VAL A 403 -23.74 11.82 -5.96
C VAL A 403 -23.67 12.90 -4.87
N THR A 404 -24.61 13.84 -4.84
CA THR A 404 -24.63 14.90 -3.84
C THR A 404 -24.92 14.37 -2.41
N VAL A 405 -25.86 13.45 -2.27
CA VAL A 405 -26.17 12.80 -0.96
C VAL A 405 -25.00 11.92 -0.50
N THR A 406 -24.31 11.23 -1.43
CA THR A 406 -23.14 10.43 -1.11
C THR A 406 -21.97 11.31 -0.68
N LEU A 407 -21.72 12.44 -1.35
CA LEU A 407 -20.70 13.42 -0.96
C LEU A 407 -20.98 14.03 0.42
N MET A 408 -22.22 14.35 0.75
CA MET A 408 -22.60 14.87 2.08
C MET A 408 -22.45 13.79 3.18
N ARG A 409 -22.77 12.53 2.91
CA ARG A 409 -22.54 11.42 3.85
C ARG A 409 -21.07 11.13 4.08
N VAL A 410 -20.25 11.20 3.01
CA VAL A 410 -18.78 11.02 3.10
C VAL A 410 -18.16 12.16 3.93
N ALA A 411 -18.55 13.41 3.69
CA ALA A 411 -18.09 14.57 4.49
C ALA A 411 -18.50 14.46 5.96
N GLY A 412 -19.72 13.99 6.25
CA GLY A 412 -20.20 13.73 7.61
C GLY A 412 -19.48 12.57 8.29
N GLY A 413 -19.16 11.51 7.55
CA GLY A 413 -18.39 10.36 8.03
C GLY A 413 -16.94 10.71 8.35
N ALA A 414 -16.28 11.47 7.50
CA ALA A 414 -14.92 11.94 7.71
C ALA A 414 -14.79 12.86 8.94
N ARG A 415 -15.75 13.77 9.16
CA ARG A 415 -15.80 14.62 10.37
C ARG A 415 -15.97 13.80 11.65
N ARG A 416 -16.83 12.78 11.65
CA ARG A 416 -17.03 11.90 12.83
C ARG A 416 -15.79 11.03 13.07
N MET A 417 -15.12 10.55 12.05
CA MET A 417 -13.88 9.78 12.16
C MET A 417 -12.73 10.64 12.69
N LEU A 418 -12.56 11.87 12.18
CA LEU A 418 -11.56 12.81 12.69
C LEU A 418 -11.84 13.22 14.14
N ALA A 419 -13.11 13.44 14.51
CA ALA A 419 -13.50 13.71 15.89
C ALA A 419 -13.22 12.50 16.79
N GLY A 420 -13.46 11.26 16.32
CA GLY A 420 -13.15 10.03 17.05
C GLY A 420 -11.64 9.83 17.25
N ILE A 421 -10.83 10.10 16.24
CA ILE A 421 -9.36 10.04 16.32
C ILE A 421 -8.83 11.11 17.29
N ALA A 422 -9.36 12.33 17.22
CA ALA A 422 -9.00 13.39 18.15
C ALA A 422 -9.41 13.03 19.59
N ALA A 423 -10.62 12.51 19.81
CA ALA A 423 -11.08 12.07 21.12
C ALA A 423 -10.22 10.92 21.67
N ALA A 424 -9.84 9.93 20.84
CA ALA A 424 -8.95 8.85 21.24
C ALA A 424 -7.55 9.36 21.58
N PHE A 425 -7.02 10.31 20.81
CA PHE A 425 -5.74 10.95 21.10
C PHE A 425 -5.75 11.70 22.43
N PHE A 426 -6.78 12.51 22.69
CA PHE A 426 -6.93 13.22 23.97
C PHE A 426 -7.18 12.27 25.15
N LEU A 427 -7.88 11.16 24.94
CA LEU A 427 -8.06 10.13 25.96
C LEU A 427 -6.73 9.46 26.31
N VAL A 428 -5.95 9.04 25.31
CA VAL A 428 -4.63 8.44 25.51
C VAL A 428 -3.66 9.44 26.16
N ALA A 429 -3.66 10.69 25.71
CA ALA A 429 -2.87 11.76 26.32
C ALA A 429 -3.29 12.03 27.78
N GLY A 430 -4.60 12.03 28.06
CA GLY A 430 -5.14 12.18 29.42
C GLY A 430 -4.78 11.00 30.34
N VAL A 431 -4.88 9.77 29.84
CA VAL A 431 -4.45 8.56 30.58
C VAL A 431 -2.95 8.56 30.84
N MET A 432 -2.13 8.96 29.85
CA MET A 432 -0.69 9.12 30.02
C MET A 432 -0.34 10.18 31.08
N LEU A 433 -1.05 11.32 31.08
CA LEU A 433 -0.89 12.38 32.10
C LEU A 433 -1.23 11.89 33.53
N ILE A 434 -2.21 11.01 33.67
CA ILE A 434 -2.63 10.46 34.97
C ILE A 434 -1.66 9.35 35.45
N LEU A 435 -1.25 8.46 34.54
CA LEU A 435 -0.45 7.28 34.89
C LEU A 435 1.06 7.56 34.98
N LEU A 436 1.56 8.58 34.29
CA LEU A 436 3.00 8.93 34.24
C LEU A 436 3.20 10.46 34.39
N PRO A 437 2.80 11.07 35.50
CA PRO A 437 2.83 12.54 35.68
C PRO A 437 4.24 13.15 35.54
N VAL A 438 5.29 12.41 35.94
CA VAL A 438 6.67 12.88 35.82
C VAL A 438 7.14 12.87 34.37
N VAL A 439 6.85 11.82 33.61
CA VAL A 439 7.23 11.74 32.19
C VAL A 439 6.45 12.73 31.35
N ALA A 440 5.14 12.85 31.60
CA ALA A 440 4.29 13.79 30.89
C ALA A 440 4.64 15.25 31.17
N SER A 441 4.95 15.61 32.42
CA SER A 441 5.41 16.96 32.76
C SER A 441 6.77 17.29 32.16
N THR A 442 7.68 16.32 32.09
CA THR A 442 9.00 16.49 31.45
C THR A 442 8.87 16.68 29.94
N VAL A 443 8.03 15.87 29.27
CA VAL A 443 7.77 16.00 27.83
C VAL A 443 7.11 17.34 27.49
N LEU A 444 6.13 17.78 28.29
CA LEU A 444 5.50 19.09 28.12
C LEU A 444 6.47 20.24 28.38
N ALA A 445 7.30 20.16 29.40
CA ALA A 445 8.31 21.16 29.71
C ALA A 445 9.37 21.28 28.60
N VAL A 446 9.87 20.14 28.08
CA VAL A 446 10.83 20.10 26.95
C VAL A 446 10.18 20.65 25.68
N GLY A 447 8.91 20.29 25.40
CA GLY A 447 8.16 20.80 24.26
C GLY A 447 7.93 22.32 24.34
N ALA A 448 7.57 22.84 25.51
CA ALA A 448 7.40 24.28 25.74
C ALA A 448 8.70 25.04 25.63
N LEU A 449 9.81 24.49 26.14
CA LEU A 449 11.14 25.07 26.01
C LEU A 449 11.59 25.11 24.53
N ALA A 450 11.40 24.03 23.79
CA ALA A 450 11.73 23.97 22.36
C ALA A 450 10.92 24.98 21.54
N ALA A 451 9.60 25.10 21.82
CA ALA A 451 8.74 26.09 21.18
C ALA A 451 9.17 27.53 21.51
N SER A 452 9.56 27.80 22.77
CA SER A 452 10.03 29.10 23.20
C SER A 452 11.36 29.49 22.54
N LEU A 453 12.30 28.55 22.42
CA LEU A 453 13.57 28.75 21.73
C LEU A 453 13.38 29.00 20.23
N TRP A 454 12.45 28.27 19.60
CA TRP A 454 12.08 28.46 18.20
C TRP A 454 11.45 29.83 17.96
N LEU A 455 10.52 30.27 18.80
CA LEU A 455 9.90 31.61 18.74
C LEU A 455 10.94 32.72 18.94
N ALA A 456 11.84 32.53 19.89
CA ALA A 456 12.95 33.45 20.10
C ALA A 456 13.88 33.55 18.87
N GLY A 457 14.20 32.40 18.25
CA GLY A 457 14.97 32.33 17.01
C GLY A 457 14.31 33.07 15.85
N VAL A 458 12.98 32.86 15.68
CA VAL A 458 12.17 33.56 14.66
C VAL A 458 12.13 35.08 14.93
N ALA A 459 12.01 35.50 16.19
CA ALA A 459 12.01 36.91 16.56
C ALA A 459 13.38 37.60 16.27
N VAL A 460 14.49 36.91 16.58
CA VAL A 460 15.84 37.38 16.26
C VAL A 460 16.06 37.47 14.74
N ALA A 461 15.63 36.46 13.99
CA ALA A 461 15.75 36.49 12.53
C ALA A 461 14.94 37.63 11.89
N ARG A 462 13.72 37.89 12.40
CA ARG A 462 12.90 39.04 11.97
C ARG A 462 13.55 40.39 12.29
N ARG A 463 14.19 40.54 13.46
CA ARG A 463 14.92 41.76 13.83
C ARG A 463 16.14 41.98 12.96
N ARG A 464 16.89 40.94 12.59
CA ARG A 464 18.02 41.04 11.64
C ARG A 464 17.57 41.49 10.27
N ARG A 465 16.51 40.90 9.71
CA ARG A 465 15.96 41.32 8.40
C ARG A 465 15.47 42.78 8.39
N ARG A 466 14.84 43.26 9.47
CA ARG A 466 14.47 44.69 9.58
C ARG A 466 15.66 45.61 9.60
N ARG A 467 16.75 45.28 10.34
CA ARG A 467 17.97 46.08 10.35
C ARG A 467 18.70 46.13 8.99
N GLU A 468 18.61 45.04 8.20
CA GLU A 468 19.18 45.01 6.85
C GLU A 468 18.34 45.78 5.81
N SER A 469 17.04 45.97 6.06
CA SER A 469 16.16 46.80 5.21
C SER A 469 16.25 48.31 5.54
N ASP A 470 16.66 48.67 6.76
CA ASP A 470 16.82 50.09 7.20
C ASP A 470 18.19 50.68 6.85
N VAL A 471 19.11 49.86 6.27
CA VAL A 471 20.47 50.27 5.86
C VAL A 471 20.57 50.35 4.31
N ARG A 472 19.50 50.06 3.59
CA ARG A 472 19.38 50.30 2.14
C ARG A 472 18.40 51.43 1.87
#